data_bea4e71ecdbe8d1172281c99d9fa3b22
#
_entry.id   bea4e71ecdbe8d1172281c99d9fa3b22
#
_cell.length_a   1.000
_cell.length_b   1.000
_cell.length_c   1.000
_cell.angle_alpha   90.00
_cell.angle_beta   90.00
_cell.angle_gamma   90.00
#
_symmetry.space_group_name_H-M   'P 1'
#
loop_
_entity.id
_entity.type
_entity.pdbx_description
1 polymer ?
#
loop_
_entity_poly.entity_id
_entity_poly.type
_entity_poly.pdbx_seq_one_letter_code
_entity_poly.pdbx_strand_id
1 'polypeptide(L)'
;MSKAFDSIKQGLDEALDFSKGKKGKTIVHKFKPVDVKNIRAKVGMSQSEFASAFGISVSTLRHWERGDRTPHGPALVLLNVVAKEPETVLKALRN
;
A
#
# COMPACT_ATOMS: atom_id res chain seq x y z
N MET A 1 19.74 -3.87 1.20
CA MET A 1 18.31 -3.93 1.27
C MET A 1 17.83 -5.35 1.22
N SER A 2 16.81 -5.66 1.90
CA SER A 2 16.41 -7.04 2.00
C SER A 2 15.68 -7.53 0.77
N LYS A 3 15.70 -8.83 0.60
CA LYS A 3 14.99 -9.44 -0.50
C LYS A 3 13.49 -9.23 -0.36
N ALA A 4 13.01 -9.11 0.87
CA ALA A 4 11.60 -8.91 1.10
C ALA A 4 11.14 -7.56 0.55
N PHE A 5 11.98 -6.53 0.72
CA PHE A 5 11.66 -5.23 0.18
C PHE A 5 11.61 -5.30 -1.35
N ASP A 6 12.60 -5.99 -1.94
CA ASP A 6 12.65 -6.13 -3.39
C ASP A 6 11.44 -6.89 -3.90
N SER A 7 10.98 -7.89 -3.18
CA SER A 7 9.80 -8.64 -3.57
C SER A 7 8.54 -7.77 -3.57
N ILE A 8 8.40 -6.91 -2.59
CA ILE A 8 7.26 -6.02 -2.55
C ILE A 8 7.33 -5.02 -3.69
N LYS A 9 8.52 -4.48 -3.93
CA LYS A 9 8.68 -3.53 -5.00
C LYS A 9 8.38 -4.19 -6.33
N GLN A 10 8.88 -5.39 -6.53
CA GLN A 10 8.63 -6.12 -7.75
C GLN A 10 7.14 -6.40 -7.93
N GLY A 11 6.45 -6.81 -6.86
CA GLY A 11 5.02 -7.04 -6.94
C GLY A 11 4.26 -5.78 -7.31
N LEU A 12 4.66 -4.65 -6.78
CA LEU A 12 4.03 -3.39 -7.10
C LEU A 12 4.27 -3.02 -8.55
N ASP A 13 5.51 -3.18 -9.02
CA ASP A 13 5.86 -2.90 -10.40
C ASP A 13 5.08 -3.80 -11.35
N GLU A 14 4.96 -5.07 -11.01
CA GLU A 14 4.21 -6.01 -11.83
C GLU A 14 2.73 -5.63 -11.89
N ALA A 15 2.18 -5.17 -10.79
CA ALA A 15 0.79 -4.76 -10.77
C ALA A 15 0.57 -3.55 -11.69
N LEU A 16 1.50 -2.62 -11.68
CA LEU A 16 1.43 -1.46 -12.55
C LEU A 16 1.60 -1.84 -14.01
N ASP A 17 2.54 -2.73 -14.29
CA ASP A 17 2.77 -3.19 -15.64
C ASP A 17 1.58 -3.95 -16.19
N PHE A 18 0.99 -4.78 -15.36
CA PHE A 18 -0.18 -5.54 -15.76
C PHE A 18 -1.30 -4.59 -16.14
N SER A 19 -1.51 -3.59 -15.34
CA SER A 19 -2.52 -2.60 -15.57
C SER A 19 -2.31 -1.85 -16.88
N LYS A 20 -1.05 -1.58 -17.23
CA LYS A 20 -0.75 -0.90 -18.47
C LYS A 20 -0.69 -1.85 -19.65
N GLY A 21 -0.17 -3.01 -19.43
CA GLY A 21 0.10 -3.91 -20.51
C GLY A 21 -1.10 -4.57 -21.11
N LYS A 22 -2.18 -4.63 -20.35
CA LYS A 22 -3.36 -5.25 -20.86
C LYS A 22 -4.20 -4.27 -21.55
N LYS A 23 -3.60 -3.46 -22.30
CA LYS A 23 -4.25 -2.42 -22.88
C LYS A 23 -5.48 -2.81 -23.57
N GLY A 24 -5.52 -3.62 -24.32
CA GLY A 24 -6.66 -3.91 -25.08
C GLY A 24 -7.88 -4.21 -24.26
N LYS A 25 -7.66 -4.64 -23.06
CA LYS A 25 -8.73 -4.96 -22.22
C LYS A 25 -9.14 -3.89 -21.37
N THR A 26 -8.44 -2.92 -21.30
CA THR A 26 -8.84 -1.86 -20.49
C THR A 26 -9.23 -2.32 -19.17
N ILE A 27 -8.54 -3.21 -18.66
CA ILE A 27 -8.83 -3.59 -17.36
C ILE A 27 -8.38 -2.53 -16.51
N VAL A 28 -9.21 -1.62 -16.26
CA VAL A 28 -8.90 -0.60 -15.35
C VAL A 28 -9.04 -1.22 -14.01
N HIS A 29 -7.97 -1.61 -13.43
CA HIS A 29 -7.99 -2.04 -12.07
C HIS A 29 -8.21 -0.82 -11.22
N LYS A 30 -9.43 -0.55 -10.95
CA LYS A 30 -9.71 0.45 -9.98
C LYS A 30 -9.53 -0.20 -8.67
N PHE A 31 -8.45 0.13 -8.01
CA PHE A 31 -8.29 -0.33 -6.66
C PHE A 31 -9.33 0.37 -5.81
N LYS A 32 -10.04 -0.39 -5.01
CA LYS A 32 -11.09 0.18 -4.20
C LYS A 32 -10.53 1.12 -3.17
N PRO A 33 -11.31 2.11 -2.79
CA PRO A 33 -10.91 2.92 -1.65
C PRO A 33 -10.66 1.99 -0.47
N VAL A 34 -9.62 2.25 0.26
CA VAL A 34 -9.25 1.38 1.37
C VAL A 34 -9.49 2.08 2.69
N ASP A 35 -9.79 1.29 3.71
CA ASP A 35 -9.93 1.80 5.05
C ASP A 35 -8.53 1.76 5.68
N VAL A 36 -7.83 2.85 5.59
CA VAL A 36 -6.44 2.94 6.02
C VAL A 36 -6.28 2.63 7.50
N LYS A 37 -7.22 3.08 8.31
CA LYS A 37 -7.15 2.81 9.74
C LYS A 37 -7.23 1.31 10.02
N ASN A 38 -8.11 0.63 9.33
CA ASN A 38 -8.27 -0.81 9.48
C ASN A 38 -7.01 -1.54 9.01
N ILE A 39 -6.43 -1.10 7.90
CA ILE A 39 -5.22 -1.70 7.39
C ILE A 39 -4.09 -1.54 8.41
N ARG A 40 -3.96 -0.36 8.98
CA ARG A 40 -2.94 -0.11 9.99
C ARG A 40 -3.15 -1.03 11.20
N ALA A 41 -4.39 -1.20 11.59
CA ALA A 41 -4.69 -2.08 12.71
C ALA A 41 -4.28 -3.53 12.42
N LYS A 42 -4.45 -3.97 11.17
CA LYS A 42 -4.08 -5.33 10.81
C LYS A 42 -2.59 -5.59 10.94
N VAL A 43 -1.77 -4.59 10.71
CA VAL A 43 -0.33 -4.77 10.85
C VAL A 43 0.16 -4.38 12.24
N GLY A 44 -0.74 -3.91 13.12
CA GLY A 44 -0.39 -3.63 14.50
C GLY A 44 0.57 -2.47 14.70
N MET A 45 0.51 -1.48 13.86
CA MET A 45 1.40 -0.33 13.96
C MET A 45 0.69 0.91 14.46
N SER A 46 1.43 1.76 15.17
CA SER A 46 0.93 3.07 15.53
C SER A 46 0.92 3.95 14.28
N GLN A 47 0.30 5.11 14.37
CA GLN A 47 0.31 6.05 13.25
C GLN A 47 1.73 6.45 12.88
N SER A 48 2.55 6.72 13.89
CA SER A 48 3.93 7.11 13.63
C SER A 48 4.73 6.00 12.97
N GLU A 49 4.56 4.78 13.45
CA GLU A 49 5.26 3.63 12.88
C GLU A 49 4.84 3.39 11.44
N PHE A 50 3.56 3.44 11.19
CA PHE A 50 3.02 3.19 9.85
C PHE A 50 3.51 4.26 8.88
N ALA A 51 3.42 5.53 9.29
CA ALA A 51 3.86 6.61 8.44
C ALA A 51 5.34 6.49 8.11
N SER A 52 6.16 6.18 9.11
CA SER A 52 7.57 6.02 8.91
C SER A 52 7.88 4.86 7.97
N ALA A 53 7.22 3.72 8.18
CA ALA A 53 7.45 2.54 7.37
C ALA A 53 7.07 2.76 5.90
N PHE A 54 6.04 3.56 5.67
CA PHE A 54 5.54 3.78 4.33
C PHE A 54 6.06 5.06 3.68
N GLY A 55 6.91 5.79 4.39
CA GLY A 55 7.53 6.99 3.82
C GLY A 55 6.58 8.15 3.64
N ILE A 56 5.58 8.26 4.49
CA ILE A 56 4.63 9.37 4.41
C ILE A 56 4.64 10.12 5.74
N SER A 57 4.09 11.32 5.75
CA SER A 57 4.01 12.07 6.98
C SER A 57 2.84 11.58 7.82
N VAL A 58 2.94 11.76 9.12
CA VAL A 58 1.85 11.41 10.02
C VAL A 58 0.62 12.24 9.69
N SER A 59 0.83 13.47 9.28
CA SER A 59 -0.28 14.35 8.91
C SER A 59 -1.05 13.78 7.72
N THR A 60 -0.33 13.29 6.71
CA THR A 60 -0.96 12.67 5.55
C THR A 60 -1.76 11.44 5.98
N LEU A 61 -1.16 10.62 6.83
CA LEU A 61 -1.83 9.42 7.30
C LEU A 61 -3.12 9.78 8.05
N ARG A 62 -3.06 10.79 8.88
CA ARG A 62 -4.25 11.21 9.62
C ARG A 62 -5.36 11.67 8.70
N HIS A 63 -5.01 12.38 7.64
CA HIS A 63 -6.00 12.82 6.66
C HIS A 63 -6.65 11.61 5.97
N TRP A 64 -5.85 10.61 5.64
CA TRP A 64 -6.39 9.40 5.04
C TRP A 64 -7.32 8.67 5.99
N GLU A 65 -6.95 8.61 7.28
CA GLU A 65 -7.76 7.87 8.25
C GLU A 65 -9.06 8.59 8.57
N ARG A 66 -9.06 9.92 8.47
CA ARG A 66 -10.27 10.68 8.69
C ARG A 66 -11.14 10.80 7.44
N GLY A 67 -10.60 10.44 6.30
CA GLY A 67 -11.35 10.56 5.06
C GLY A 67 -11.28 11.93 4.41
N ASP A 68 -10.46 12.84 4.95
CA ASP A 68 -10.28 14.16 4.35
C ASP A 68 -9.57 14.07 3.01
N ARG A 69 -8.71 13.09 2.87
CA ARG A 69 -8.00 12.83 1.64
C ARG A 69 -7.97 11.34 1.44
N THR A 70 -7.86 10.93 0.21
CA THR A 70 -7.78 9.51 -0.11
C THR A 70 -6.45 9.22 -0.78
N PRO A 71 -5.84 8.09 -0.45
CA PRO A 71 -4.63 7.70 -1.16
C PRO A 71 -4.98 7.37 -2.61
N HIS A 72 -4.06 7.66 -3.50
CA HIS A 72 -4.22 7.31 -4.90
C HIS A 72 -2.87 7.03 -5.50
N GLY A 73 -2.85 6.55 -6.72
CA GLY A 73 -1.61 6.18 -7.38
C GLY A 73 -0.91 5.04 -6.68
N PRO A 74 0.43 5.07 -6.63
CA PRO A 74 1.19 3.99 -6.00
C PRO A 74 0.84 3.74 -4.54
N ALA A 75 0.47 4.78 -3.81
CA ALA A 75 0.09 4.62 -2.42
C ALA A 75 -1.15 3.75 -2.28
N LEU A 76 -2.12 3.94 -3.15
CA LEU A 76 -3.33 3.14 -3.12
C LEU A 76 -3.03 1.69 -3.46
N VAL A 77 -2.18 1.45 -4.43
CA VAL A 77 -1.78 0.09 -4.81
C VAL A 77 -1.10 -0.59 -3.63
N LEU A 78 -0.17 0.11 -2.99
CA LEU A 78 0.54 -0.46 -1.87
C LEU A 78 -0.40 -0.79 -0.71
N LEU A 79 -1.33 0.09 -0.42
CA LEU A 79 -2.29 -0.17 0.65
C LEU A 79 -3.18 -1.35 0.35
N ASN A 80 -3.53 -1.56 -0.91
CA ASN A 80 -4.29 -2.74 -1.30
C ASN A 80 -3.47 -4.02 -1.12
N VAL A 81 -2.17 -3.96 -1.38
CA VAL A 81 -1.28 -5.08 -1.14
C VAL A 81 -1.22 -5.40 0.35
N VAL A 82 -1.11 -4.37 1.17
CA VAL A 82 -1.07 -4.56 2.63
C VAL A 82 -2.38 -5.18 3.11
N ALA A 83 -3.49 -4.74 2.55
CA ALA A 83 -4.79 -5.26 2.95
C ALA A 83 -4.91 -6.75 2.65
N LYS A 84 -4.33 -7.18 1.54
CA LYS A 84 -4.42 -8.58 1.14
C LYS A 84 -3.36 -9.47 1.78
N GLU A 85 -2.18 -8.94 1.96
CA GLU A 85 -1.04 -9.71 2.46
C GLU A 85 -0.36 -8.99 3.61
N PRO A 86 -1.08 -8.75 4.71
CA PRO A 86 -0.48 -7.97 5.79
C PRO A 86 0.74 -8.61 6.41
N GLU A 87 0.75 -9.93 6.51
CA GLU A 87 1.89 -10.60 7.11
C GLU A 87 3.14 -10.52 6.26
N THR A 88 2.98 -10.68 4.96
CA THR A 88 4.09 -10.59 4.04
C THR A 88 4.71 -9.22 4.08
N VAL A 89 3.87 -8.19 4.07
CA VAL A 89 4.36 -6.82 4.12
C VAL A 89 5.04 -6.55 5.44
N LEU A 90 4.47 -7.02 6.53
CA LEU A 90 5.05 -6.82 7.85
C LEU A 90 6.45 -7.45 7.94
N LYS A 91 6.60 -8.65 7.40
CA LYS A 91 7.91 -9.28 7.37
C LYS A 91 8.89 -8.48 6.55
N ALA A 92 8.45 -7.98 5.42
CA ALA A 92 9.32 -7.19 4.56
C ALA A 92 9.78 -5.91 5.25
N LEU A 93 8.89 -5.27 5.98
CA LEU A 93 9.22 -4.02 6.65
C LEU A 93 10.13 -4.23 7.85
N ARG A 94 10.12 -5.42 8.42
CA ARG A 94 10.98 -5.72 9.57
C ARG A 94 12.39 -6.12 9.18
N ASN A 95 12.58 -6.49 7.96
CA ASN A 95 13.93 -6.83 7.51
C ASN A 95 14.70 -5.56 7.17
#